data_e0b0921cf781d7b8652e89a6ae92a621
#
_entry.id   e0b0921cf781d7b8652e89a6ae92a621
#
_cell.length_a   1.000
_cell.length_b   1.000
_cell.length_c   1.000
_cell.angle_alpha   90.00
_cell.angle_beta   90.00
_cell.angle_gamma   90.00
#
_symmetry.space_group_name_H-M   'P 1'
#
loop_
_entity.id
_entity.type
_entity.pdbx_description
1 polymer ?
#
loop_
_entity_poly.entity_id
_entity_poly.type
_entity_poly.pdbx_seq_one_letter_code
_entity_poly.pdbx_strand_id
1 'polypeptide(L)'
;MIFSDTILHKKTMEAVIMKKIKIEFTNERIIPASGLAVVGAILGKCDFVKRCNRMDVTKNRSQHQIKSGDVLLTYIGLLTMGKPSYESVHEFDEDPDFYRYALGIARSIPSEETLRQRMDDIGSSMRSYILAENVRMLRENGIVPGKLPNGYVPVDIDVTPFDNSKTKKQGVSRTYKGYDGYAPIMAYI
;
A
#
# COMPACT_ATOMS: atom_id res chain seq x y z
N MET A 1 -23.85 4.80 -43.92
CA MET A 1 -23.80 3.74 -42.90
C MET A 1 -24.04 4.39 -41.54
N ILE A 2 -25.30 4.77 -41.31
CA ILE A 2 -25.75 5.47 -40.11
C ILE A 2 -26.80 4.55 -39.48
N PHE A 3 -26.32 3.53 -38.72
CA PHE A 3 -27.20 2.52 -38.16
C PHE A 3 -26.76 2.13 -36.74
N SER A 4 -26.33 2.98 -35.92
CA SER A 4 -26.05 2.45 -34.59
C SER A 4 -26.40 3.36 -33.43
N ASP A 5 -26.30 4.66 -33.59
CA ASP A 5 -26.33 5.53 -32.42
C ASP A 5 -27.70 5.66 -31.74
N THR A 6 -28.79 5.55 -32.52
CA THR A 6 -30.13 5.69 -31.90
C THR A 6 -30.59 4.43 -31.15
N ILE A 7 -30.10 3.26 -31.54
CA ILE A 7 -30.43 1.99 -30.87
C ILE A 7 -29.52 1.80 -29.62
N LEU A 8 -28.28 2.24 -29.72
CA LEU A 8 -27.36 2.20 -28.57
C LEU A 8 -27.81 3.14 -27.44
N HIS A 9 -28.24 4.35 -27.80
CA HIS A 9 -28.71 5.33 -26.80
C HIS A 9 -29.97 4.90 -26.04
N LYS A 10 -30.86 4.11 -26.68
CA LYS A 10 -32.05 3.58 -26.01
C LYS A 10 -31.77 2.34 -25.16
N LYS A 11 -30.72 1.55 -25.48
CA LYS A 11 -30.33 0.38 -24.69
C LYS A 11 -29.48 0.71 -23.46
N THR A 12 -28.85 1.87 -23.40
CA THR A 12 -28.01 2.28 -22.27
C THR A 12 -28.82 2.72 -21.04
N MET A 13 -30.14 2.80 -21.14
CA MET A 13 -31.03 3.17 -20.03
C MET A 13 -31.79 1.98 -19.42
N GLU A 14 -31.67 0.78 -19.96
CA GLU A 14 -32.31 -0.39 -19.39
C GLU A 14 -31.36 -1.16 -18.47
N ALA A 15 -31.77 -1.34 -17.22
CA ALA A 15 -31.05 -2.17 -16.26
C ALA A 15 -31.15 -3.64 -16.68
N VAL A 16 -30.01 -4.30 -16.88
CA VAL A 16 -29.93 -5.72 -17.16
C VAL A 16 -29.86 -6.49 -15.85
N ILE A 17 -30.86 -7.30 -15.57
CA ILE A 17 -30.89 -8.14 -14.37
C ILE A 17 -30.40 -9.54 -14.73
N MET A 18 -29.22 -9.91 -14.27
CA MET A 18 -28.68 -11.27 -14.33
C MET A 18 -28.79 -11.94 -12.96
N LYS A 19 -29.77 -12.80 -12.77
CA LYS A 19 -30.07 -13.49 -11.50
C LYS A 19 -30.23 -12.53 -10.31
N LYS A 20 -29.15 -12.27 -9.56
CA LYS A 20 -29.15 -11.37 -8.39
C LYS A 20 -28.32 -10.11 -8.61
N ILE A 21 -27.84 -9.87 -9.82
CA ILE A 21 -26.96 -8.74 -10.15
C ILE A 21 -27.73 -7.78 -11.04
N LYS A 22 -27.86 -6.53 -10.59
CA LYS A 22 -28.37 -5.42 -11.40
C LYS A 22 -27.17 -4.71 -12.03
N ILE A 23 -27.15 -4.63 -13.35
CA ILE A 23 -26.11 -3.92 -14.09
C ILE A 23 -26.71 -2.62 -14.59
N GLU A 24 -26.13 -1.51 -14.20
CA GLU A 24 -26.49 -0.16 -14.66
C GLU A 24 -25.29 0.47 -15.35
N PHE A 25 -25.56 1.14 -16.47
CA PHE A 25 -24.55 1.93 -17.17
C PHE A 25 -24.65 3.37 -16.71
N THR A 26 -23.52 3.96 -16.34
CA THR A 26 -23.45 5.35 -15.90
C THR A 26 -22.32 6.07 -16.62
N ASN A 27 -22.44 7.38 -16.79
CA ASN A 27 -21.36 8.24 -17.27
C ASN A 27 -20.52 8.80 -16.10
N GLU A 28 -20.83 8.39 -14.87
CA GLU A 28 -20.05 8.78 -13.70
C GLU A 28 -18.64 8.21 -13.76
N ARG A 29 -17.66 9.01 -13.37
CA ARG A 29 -16.28 8.55 -13.27
C ARG A 29 -16.15 7.66 -12.04
N ILE A 30 -15.90 6.38 -12.27
CA ILE A 30 -15.67 5.40 -11.20
C ILE A 30 -14.17 5.23 -11.00
N ILE A 31 -13.71 5.39 -9.76
CA ILE A 31 -12.32 5.20 -9.38
C ILE A 31 -12.21 3.88 -8.61
N PRO A 32 -11.64 2.82 -9.22
CA PRO A 32 -11.56 1.49 -8.58
C PRO A 32 -10.79 1.50 -7.26
N ALA A 33 -9.76 2.34 -7.16
CA ALA A 33 -8.88 2.45 -6.00
C ALA A 33 -9.41 3.39 -4.90
N SER A 34 -10.71 3.70 -4.89
CA SER A 34 -11.33 4.66 -3.92
C SER A 34 -11.06 4.31 -2.45
N GLY A 35 -10.86 3.03 -2.12
CA GLY A 35 -10.47 2.57 -0.77
C GLY A 35 -9.16 3.16 -0.24
N LEU A 36 -8.27 3.65 -1.12
CA LEU A 36 -7.05 4.33 -0.70
C LEU A 36 -7.32 5.59 0.12
N ALA A 37 -8.45 6.26 -0.10
CA ALA A 37 -8.84 7.43 0.70
C ALA A 37 -9.02 7.07 2.19
N VAL A 38 -9.51 5.88 2.50
CA VAL A 38 -9.64 5.38 3.88
C VAL A 38 -8.25 5.17 4.49
N VAL A 39 -7.34 4.56 3.73
CA VAL A 39 -5.94 4.34 4.17
C VAL A 39 -5.25 5.68 4.45
N GLY A 40 -5.36 6.63 3.52
CA GLY A 40 -4.78 7.96 3.71
C GLY A 40 -5.37 8.71 4.91
N ALA A 41 -6.68 8.58 5.15
CA ALA A 41 -7.33 9.19 6.32
C ALA A 41 -6.81 8.60 7.65
N ILE A 42 -6.60 7.28 7.72
CA ILE A 42 -6.01 6.63 8.90
C ILE A 42 -4.57 7.11 9.13
N LEU A 43 -3.74 7.09 8.09
CA LEU A 43 -2.34 7.54 8.18
C LEU A 43 -2.22 9.03 8.52
N GLY A 44 -3.12 9.85 7.99
CA GLY A 44 -3.21 11.28 8.31
C GLY A 44 -3.60 11.55 9.75
N LYS A 45 -4.57 10.80 10.29
CA LYS A 45 -5.00 10.89 11.69
C LYS A 45 -3.88 10.55 12.68
N CYS A 46 -3.00 9.62 12.31
CA CYS A 46 -1.90 9.18 13.17
C CYS A 46 -0.63 10.05 13.05
N ASP A 47 -0.66 11.19 12.34
CA ASP A 47 0.50 12.04 12.09
C ASP A 47 1.74 11.29 11.50
N PHE A 48 1.50 10.14 10.90
CA PHE A 48 2.55 9.27 10.38
C PHE A 48 3.51 10.00 9.45
N VAL A 49 2.97 10.73 8.48
CA VAL A 49 3.75 11.49 7.49
C VAL A 49 4.64 12.55 8.14
N LYS A 50 4.10 13.27 9.11
CA LYS A 50 4.87 14.31 9.84
C LYS A 50 6.06 13.69 10.55
N ARG A 51 5.87 12.52 11.16
CA ARG A 51 6.96 11.81 11.84
C ARG A 51 8.00 11.29 10.85
N CYS A 52 7.58 10.68 9.75
CA CYS A 52 8.49 10.23 8.70
C CYS A 52 9.32 11.36 8.10
N ASN A 53 8.72 12.54 7.90
CA ASN A 53 9.42 13.70 7.36
C ASN A 53 10.42 14.34 8.33
N ARG A 54 10.28 14.09 9.64
CA ARG A 54 11.25 14.52 10.66
C ARG A 54 12.46 13.60 10.76
N MET A 55 12.34 12.39 10.24
CA MET A 55 13.46 11.46 10.24
C MET A 55 14.50 11.90 9.23
N ASP A 56 15.71 12.05 9.71
CA ASP A 56 16.88 12.42 8.93
C ASP A 56 17.50 11.16 8.29
N VAL A 57 16.83 10.62 7.30
CA VAL A 57 17.19 9.31 6.73
C VAL A 57 18.05 9.44 5.48
N THR A 58 18.14 10.62 4.88
CA THR A 58 18.88 10.83 3.63
C THR A 58 20.02 11.81 3.76
N LYS A 59 21.18 11.42 3.25
CA LYS A 59 22.43 12.21 3.29
C LYS A 59 22.40 13.47 2.39
N ASN A 60 21.56 13.50 1.38
CA ASN A 60 21.48 14.61 0.42
C ASN A 60 20.13 15.32 0.52
N ARG A 61 20.14 16.53 1.08
CA ARG A 61 18.95 17.37 1.22
C ARG A 61 18.92 18.46 0.18
N SER A 62 18.22 18.23 -0.91
CA SER A 62 17.77 19.30 -1.80
C SER A 62 16.40 19.81 -1.34
N GLN A 63 16.17 21.12 -1.43
CA GLN A 63 14.84 21.72 -1.16
C GLN A 63 13.76 21.17 -2.11
N HIS A 64 14.17 20.67 -3.26
CA HIS A 64 13.28 20.11 -4.28
C HIS A 64 13.07 18.60 -4.13
N GLN A 65 13.74 17.96 -3.19
CA GLN A 65 13.63 16.53 -2.98
C GLN A 65 12.23 16.14 -2.47
N ILE A 66 11.67 15.06 -3.03
CA ILE A 66 10.43 14.46 -2.54
C ILE A 66 10.69 13.99 -1.11
N LYS A 67 9.80 14.35 -0.19
CA LYS A 67 9.95 14.01 1.22
C LYS A 67 9.77 12.51 1.47
N SER A 68 10.43 11.98 2.48
CA SER A 68 10.34 10.56 2.84
C SER A 68 8.92 10.10 3.13
N GLY A 69 8.08 10.96 3.72
CA GLY A 69 6.67 10.68 3.93
C GLY A 69 5.91 10.45 2.63
N ASP A 70 6.13 11.29 1.62
CA ASP A 70 5.47 11.14 0.31
C ASP A 70 5.92 9.85 -0.40
N VAL A 71 7.20 9.50 -0.30
CA VAL A 71 7.75 8.24 -0.83
C VAL A 71 7.08 7.03 -0.16
N LEU A 72 6.99 7.05 1.18
CA LEU A 72 6.38 5.97 1.93
C LEU A 72 4.88 5.85 1.68
N LEU A 73 4.15 6.98 1.62
CA LEU A 73 2.72 6.97 1.29
C LEU A 73 2.46 6.38 -0.09
N THR A 74 3.29 6.74 -1.08
CA THR A 74 3.20 6.16 -2.42
C THR A 74 3.36 4.65 -2.38
N TYR A 75 4.40 4.17 -1.69
CA TYR A 75 4.64 2.72 -1.59
C TYR A 75 3.57 1.99 -0.78
N ILE A 76 3.08 2.56 0.31
CA ILE A 76 1.93 2.02 1.07
C ILE A 76 0.69 1.94 0.18
N GLY A 77 0.44 2.96 -0.64
CA GLY A 77 -0.65 2.94 -1.61
C GLY A 77 -0.55 1.76 -2.58
N LEU A 78 0.64 1.54 -3.16
CA LEU A 78 0.90 0.40 -4.04
C LEU A 78 0.67 -0.94 -3.33
N LEU A 79 1.23 -1.12 -2.14
CA LEU A 79 1.03 -2.35 -1.35
C LEU A 79 -0.44 -2.59 -1.03
N THR A 80 -1.20 -1.55 -0.70
CA THR A 80 -2.64 -1.63 -0.43
C THR A 80 -3.43 -2.08 -1.66
N MET A 81 -2.99 -1.70 -2.85
CA MET A 81 -3.56 -2.16 -4.12
C MET A 81 -3.08 -3.57 -4.53
N GLY A 82 -2.25 -4.23 -3.72
CA GLY A 82 -1.64 -5.52 -4.06
C GLY A 82 -0.54 -5.43 -5.13
N LYS A 83 0.07 -4.26 -5.31
CA LYS A 83 1.07 -3.96 -6.33
C LYS A 83 2.45 -3.75 -5.68
N PRO A 84 3.23 -4.80 -5.40
CA PRO A 84 4.51 -4.66 -4.69
C PRO A 84 5.66 -4.15 -5.57
N SER A 85 5.48 -4.09 -6.89
CA SER A 85 6.48 -3.58 -7.83
C SER A 85 6.50 -2.06 -7.86
N TYR A 86 7.69 -1.45 -7.85
CA TYR A 86 7.84 0.01 -7.97
C TYR A 86 7.34 0.55 -9.31
N GLU A 87 7.48 -0.24 -10.38
CA GLU A 87 6.96 0.05 -11.71
C GLU A 87 5.45 0.32 -11.71
N SER A 88 4.72 -0.31 -10.80
CA SER A 88 3.27 -0.13 -10.68
C SER A 88 2.87 1.30 -10.30
N VAL A 89 3.80 2.18 -9.95
CA VAL A 89 3.52 3.60 -9.68
C VAL A 89 2.93 4.32 -10.92
N HIS A 90 3.19 3.79 -12.11
CA HIS A 90 2.58 4.31 -13.35
C HIS A 90 1.05 4.21 -13.38
N GLU A 91 0.46 3.33 -12.56
CA GLU A 91 -1.00 3.31 -12.42
C GLU A 91 -1.55 4.62 -11.79
N PHE A 92 -0.72 5.34 -11.05
CA PHE A 92 -1.10 6.62 -10.48
C PHE A 92 -1.12 7.76 -11.50
N ASP A 93 -0.50 7.55 -12.67
CA ASP A 93 -0.50 8.53 -13.78
C ASP A 93 -1.88 8.66 -14.42
N GLU A 94 -2.78 7.68 -14.25
CA GLU A 94 -4.16 7.75 -14.77
C GLU A 94 -4.99 8.84 -14.06
N ASP A 95 -4.75 9.08 -12.77
CA ASP A 95 -5.41 10.11 -11.98
C ASP A 95 -4.52 10.61 -10.83
N PRO A 96 -3.45 11.35 -11.15
CA PRO A 96 -2.46 11.76 -10.15
C PRO A 96 -3.06 12.58 -9.00
N ASP A 97 -4.05 13.40 -9.28
CA ASP A 97 -4.70 14.22 -8.27
C ASP A 97 -5.49 13.37 -7.30
N PHE A 98 -6.27 12.38 -7.78
CA PHE A 98 -6.96 11.46 -6.91
C PHE A 98 -5.98 10.75 -5.97
N TYR A 99 -4.92 10.13 -6.50
CA TYR A 99 -3.98 9.35 -5.68
C TYR A 99 -3.24 10.24 -4.68
N ARG A 100 -2.87 11.47 -5.08
CA ARG A 100 -2.26 12.43 -4.16
C ARG A 100 -3.19 12.78 -2.99
N TYR A 101 -4.44 13.14 -3.28
CA TYR A 101 -5.41 13.51 -2.25
C TYR A 101 -5.81 12.29 -1.40
N ALA A 102 -6.08 11.16 -2.03
CA ALA A 102 -6.48 9.94 -1.32
C ALA A 102 -5.43 9.47 -0.32
N LEU A 103 -4.15 9.51 -0.68
CA LEU A 103 -3.04 9.09 0.18
C LEU A 103 -2.52 10.21 1.10
N GLY A 104 -2.88 11.47 0.86
CA GLY A 104 -2.36 12.59 1.60
C GLY A 104 -0.93 12.99 1.23
N ILE A 105 -0.52 12.72 -0.03
CA ILE A 105 0.79 13.08 -0.57
C ILE A 105 0.86 14.60 -0.75
N ALA A 106 1.81 15.25 -0.06
CA ALA A 106 1.83 16.71 0.03
C ALA A 106 2.34 17.40 -1.24
N ARG A 107 3.35 16.83 -1.91
CA ARG A 107 3.99 17.46 -3.07
C ARG A 107 3.72 16.74 -4.36
N SER A 108 4.36 15.59 -4.55
CA SER A 108 4.27 14.84 -5.80
C SER A 108 4.46 13.35 -5.56
N ILE A 109 3.83 12.57 -6.39
CA ILE A 109 4.08 11.15 -6.51
C ILE A 109 5.48 10.98 -7.11
N PRO A 110 6.38 10.17 -6.50
CA PRO A 110 7.69 9.90 -7.07
C PRO A 110 7.55 9.05 -8.36
N SER A 111 8.46 9.26 -9.31
CA SER A 111 8.61 8.32 -10.42
C SER A 111 9.12 6.95 -9.92
N GLU A 112 8.96 5.91 -10.73
CA GLU A 112 9.46 4.56 -10.43
C GLU A 112 10.92 4.57 -9.95
N GLU A 113 11.79 5.19 -10.72
CA GLU A 113 13.22 5.25 -10.40
C GLU A 113 13.50 6.01 -9.11
N THR A 114 12.80 7.14 -8.88
CA THR A 114 12.90 7.89 -7.63
C THR A 114 12.39 7.05 -6.45
N LEU A 115 11.26 6.35 -6.62
CA LEU A 115 10.69 5.50 -5.59
C LEU A 115 11.68 4.39 -5.22
N ARG A 116 12.25 3.70 -6.21
CA ARG A 116 13.22 2.63 -6.02
C ARG A 116 14.46 3.13 -5.27
N GLN A 117 15.11 4.19 -5.79
CA GLN A 117 16.31 4.75 -5.17
C GLN A 117 16.08 5.21 -3.74
N ARG A 118 14.95 5.88 -3.50
CA ARG A 118 14.61 6.37 -2.16
C ARG A 118 14.29 5.23 -1.20
N MET A 119 13.64 4.18 -1.65
CA MET A 119 13.37 2.99 -0.83
C MET A 119 14.66 2.23 -0.49
N ASP A 120 15.61 2.14 -1.43
CA ASP A 120 16.94 1.58 -1.18
C ASP A 120 17.71 2.38 -0.12
N ASP A 121 17.66 3.72 -0.21
CA ASP A 121 18.35 4.62 0.72
C ASP A 121 17.79 4.53 2.15
N ILE A 122 16.47 4.42 2.29
CA ILE A 122 15.80 4.50 3.58
C ILE A 122 15.46 3.12 4.17
N GLY A 123 15.48 2.06 3.36
CA GLY A 123 14.92 0.75 3.73
C GLY A 123 15.52 0.16 5.01
N SER A 124 16.83 0.16 5.14
CA SER A 124 17.52 -0.41 6.29
C SER A 124 17.27 0.37 7.59
N SER A 125 17.26 1.69 7.53
CA SER A 125 17.05 2.57 8.69
C SER A 125 15.56 2.67 9.09
N MET A 126 14.66 2.46 8.12
CA MET A 126 13.21 2.53 8.38
C MET A 126 12.64 1.27 9.03
N ARG A 127 13.32 0.14 8.97
CA ARG A 127 12.77 -1.13 9.47
C ARG A 127 12.34 -1.08 10.94
N SER A 128 13.23 -0.67 11.82
CA SER A 128 12.92 -0.55 13.26
C SER A 128 11.91 0.56 13.54
N TYR A 129 11.97 1.63 12.76
CA TYR A 129 11.02 2.73 12.87
C TYR A 129 9.60 2.32 12.49
N ILE A 130 9.41 1.65 11.37
CA ILE A 130 8.09 1.19 10.92
C ILE A 130 7.44 0.25 11.93
N LEU A 131 8.22 -0.65 12.55
CA LEU A 131 7.71 -1.52 13.62
C LEU A 131 7.19 -0.70 14.81
N ALA A 132 7.94 0.30 15.24
CA ALA A 132 7.52 1.18 16.34
C ALA A 132 6.27 2.01 15.97
N GLU A 133 6.19 2.50 14.72
CA GLU A 133 5.02 3.23 14.23
C GLU A 133 3.78 2.34 14.13
N ASN A 134 3.91 1.10 13.70
CA ASN A 134 2.78 0.16 13.68
C ASN A 134 2.19 -0.02 15.09
N VAL A 135 3.05 -0.26 16.10
CA VAL A 135 2.59 -0.38 17.48
C VAL A 135 1.92 0.91 17.97
N ARG A 136 2.49 2.07 17.63
CA ARG A 136 1.91 3.36 17.98
C ARG A 136 0.53 3.56 17.33
N MET A 137 0.40 3.31 16.04
CA MET A 137 -0.86 3.43 15.31
C MET A 137 -1.96 2.54 15.90
N LEU A 138 -1.64 1.30 16.26
CA LEU A 138 -2.57 0.40 16.91
C LEU A 138 -3.05 0.98 18.26
N ARG A 139 -2.13 1.44 19.09
CA ARG A 139 -2.46 2.04 20.40
C ARG A 139 -3.29 3.32 20.29
N GLU A 140 -2.91 4.23 19.38
CA GLU A 140 -3.61 5.51 19.16
C GLU A 140 -5.05 5.30 18.64
N ASN A 141 -5.30 4.17 17.99
CA ASN A 141 -6.64 3.79 17.53
C ASN A 141 -7.38 2.84 18.49
N GLY A 142 -6.88 2.65 19.70
CA GLY A 142 -7.51 1.83 20.73
C GLY A 142 -7.51 0.33 20.43
N ILE A 143 -6.68 -0.11 19.46
CA ILE A 143 -6.53 -1.52 19.13
C ILE A 143 -5.58 -2.14 20.16
N VAL A 144 -6.14 -2.98 21.00
CA VAL A 144 -5.40 -3.73 22.01
C VAL A 144 -5.66 -5.22 21.83
N PRO A 145 -4.66 -6.08 22.10
CA PRO A 145 -4.85 -7.53 21.99
C PRO A 145 -5.94 -8.02 22.94
N GLY A 146 -6.75 -8.96 22.45
CA GLY A 146 -7.77 -9.63 23.25
C GLY A 146 -7.14 -10.50 24.34
N LYS A 147 -7.68 -10.43 25.56
CA LYS A 147 -7.25 -11.30 26.66
C LYS A 147 -8.09 -12.57 26.70
N LEU A 148 -7.44 -13.68 26.97
CA LEU A 148 -8.09 -14.93 27.33
C LEU A 148 -8.77 -14.83 28.71
N PRO A 149 -9.69 -15.75 29.06
CA PRO A 149 -10.33 -15.77 30.40
C PRO A 149 -9.35 -15.81 31.58
N ASN A 150 -8.16 -16.36 31.36
CA ASN A 150 -7.08 -16.41 32.38
C ASN A 150 -6.27 -15.11 32.46
N GLY A 151 -6.64 -14.06 31.70
CA GLY A 151 -5.98 -12.75 31.68
C GLY A 151 -4.75 -12.63 30.79
N TYR A 152 -4.30 -13.73 30.17
CA TYR A 152 -3.15 -13.73 29.26
C TYR A 152 -3.56 -13.31 27.84
N VAL A 153 -2.61 -12.72 27.13
CA VAL A 153 -2.72 -12.43 25.69
C VAL A 153 -2.05 -13.59 24.93
N PRO A 154 -2.77 -14.28 24.05
CA PRO A 154 -2.17 -15.33 23.24
C PRO A 154 -1.19 -14.71 22.23
N VAL A 155 -0.05 -15.35 22.05
CA VAL A 155 0.91 -15.02 20.99
C VAL A 155 1.17 -16.29 20.19
N ASP A 156 0.85 -16.25 18.92
CA ASP A 156 1.18 -17.31 17.99
C ASP A 156 2.41 -16.93 17.18
N ILE A 157 3.38 -17.85 17.08
CA ILE A 157 4.65 -17.60 16.36
C ILE A 157 4.80 -18.70 15.31
N ASP A 158 4.87 -18.30 14.06
CA ASP A 158 5.05 -19.18 12.93
C ASP A 158 6.24 -18.79 12.05
N VAL A 159 6.88 -19.79 11.45
CA VAL A 159 7.98 -19.62 10.48
C VAL A 159 7.50 -20.06 9.12
N THR A 160 7.30 -19.11 8.22
CA THR A 160 6.78 -19.37 6.88
C THR A 160 7.90 -19.22 5.83
N PRO A 161 8.45 -20.33 5.31
CA PRO A 161 9.51 -20.24 4.32
C PRO A 161 8.97 -19.95 2.91
N PHE A 162 9.63 -19.02 2.22
CA PHE A 162 9.37 -18.65 0.83
C PHE A 162 10.50 -19.16 -0.06
N ASP A 163 10.16 -19.92 -1.10
CA ASP A 163 11.13 -20.40 -2.08
C ASP A 163 11.65 -19.24 -2.95
N ASN A 164 12.93 -18.98 -2.83
CA ASN A 164 13.69 -18.03 -3.65
C ASN A 164 14.88 -18.69 -4.35
N SER A 165 14.89 -20.02 -4.49
CA SER A 165 16.02 -20.79 -5.06
C SER A 165 16.37 -20.37 -6.49
N LYS A 166 15.41 -19.81 -7.23
CA LYS A 166 15.61 -19.32 -8.60
C LYS A 166 15.99 -17.83 -8.68
N THR A 167 16.33 -17.21 -7.56
CA THR A 167 16.65 -15.78 -7.51
C THR A 167 18.05 -15.53 -6.98
N LYS A 168 18.61 -14.36 -7.33
CA LYS A 168 19.89 -13.87 -6.78
C LYS A 168 19.66 -12.79 -5.71
N LYS A 169 18.54 -12.83 -4.99
CA LYS A 169 18.23 -11.85 -3.96
C LYS A 169 19.21 -11.97 -2.79
N GLN A 170 19.57 -10.83 -2.24
CA GLN A 170 20.46 -10.77 -1.07
C GLN A 170 19.75 -11.40 0.16
N GLY A 171 20.52 -12.12 0.99
CA GLY A 171 20.00 -12.72 2.22
C GLY A 171 19.24 -14.04 2.03
N VAL A 172 19.20 -14.59 0.82
CA VAL A 172 18.67 -15.92 0.57
C VAL A 172 19.62 -16.96 1.18
N SER A 173 19.07 -17.91 1.94
CA SER A 173 19.82 -19.00 2.56
C SER A 173 18.99 -20.28 2.60
N ARG A 174 19.62 -21.40 2.98
CA ARG A 174 18.94 -22.69 3.08
C ARG A 174 17.87 -22.66 4.15
N THR A 175 16.63 -22.96 3.78
CA THR A 175 15.49 -23.08 4.70
C THR A 175 15.39 -24.48 5.28
N TYR A 176 14.65 -24.64 6.37
CA TYR A 176 14.41 -25.97 6.99
C TYR A 176 13.60 -26.91 6.08
N LYS A 177 12.89 -26.39 5.08
CA LYS A 177 12.18 -27.19 4.06
C LYS A 177 13.09 -27.68 2.94
N GLY A 178 14.39 -27.39 3.00
CA GLY A 178 15.38 -27.94 2.08
C GLY A 178 15.51 -27.23 0.74
N TYR A 179 15.02 -26.00 0.60
CA TYR A 179 15.25 -25.11 -0.54
C TYR A 179 15.85 -23.78 -0.08
N ASP A 180 16.44 -23.03 -1.01
CA ASP A 180 17.02 -21.73 -0.72
C ASP A 180 15.95 -20.66 -0.76
N GLY A 181 15.87 -19.83 0.28
CA GLY A 181 14.82 -18.83 0.38
C GLY A 181 14.92 -17.95 1.62
N TYR A 182 13.82 -17.26 1.91
CA TYR A 182 13.61 -16.56 3.16
C TYR A 182 12.73 -17.39 4.08
N ALA A 183 12.96 -17.29 5.38
CA ALA A 183 12.14 -17.92 6.40
C ALA A 183 11.78 -16.87 7.47
N PRO A 184 10.90 -15.89 7.15
CA PRO A 184 10.48 -14.90 8.13
C PRO A 184 9.71 -15.55 9.27
N ILE A 185 9.92 -15.02 10.47
CA ILE A 185 9.18 -15.36 11.67
C ILE A 185 8.02 -14.37 11.77
N MET A 186 6.81 -14.87 11.79
CA MET A 186 5.58 -14.11 11.96
C MET A 186 5.08 -14.29 13.39
N ALA A 187 4.72 -13.20 14.06
CA ALA A 187 4.08 -13.23 15.36
C ALA A 187 2.70 -12.60 15.27
N TYR A 188 1.70 -13.32 15.75
CA TYR A 188 0.30 -12.89 15.80
C TYR A 188 -0.14 -12.74 17.25
N ILE A 189 -0.89 -11.68 17.53
CA ILE A 189 -1.39 -11.34 18.87
C ILE A 189 -2.90 -11.12 18.79
#